data_a930eba3e003b3fea93895e34d792e1d
#
_entry.id   a930eba3e003b3fea93895e34d792e1d
#
_cell.length_a   1.000
_cell.length_b   1.000
_cell.length_c   1.000
_cell.angle_alpha   90.00
_cell.angle_beta   90.00
_cell.angle_gamma   90.00
#
_symmetry.space_group_name_H-M   'P 1'
#
loop_
_entity.id
_entity.type
_entity.pdbx_description
1 polymer ?
#
loop_
_entity_poly.entity_id
_entity_poly.type
_entity_poly.pdbx_seq_one_letter_code
_entity_poly.pdbx_strand_id
1 'polypeptide(L)'
;RTDIGDYDNPGFDDLTMSLAFLPDLKTESTTPSGLPNFYRHKPDTRAKAIDGYTPRDYLTHWLSQWVREYGIDGFRVDTAKHVELAGWQQLKDQASDALKAWKAANPEKKLDDAPFWMTGESWGHGVMQSDYYRHGFDAMINFDYQEQAAKAVDCLADIDLTWQQMAEKLQSFNVLSYLSSHDTRLLREGDQRAAEL
;
A
#
# COMPACT_ATOMS: atom_id res chain seq x y z
N ARG A 1 12.72 -17.54 13.19
CA ARG A 1 13.97 -17.12 12.50
C ARG A 1 14.15 -15.63 12.71
N THR A 2 15.18 -15.27 13.43
CA THR A 2 15.48 -13.88 13.78
C THR A 2 16.14 -13.08 12.63
N ASP A 3 16.55 -13.77 11.58
CA ASP A 3 17.11 -13.16 10.36
C ASP A 3 16.03 -12.64 9.38
N ILE A 4 14.77 -13.00 9.59
CA ILE A 4 13.65 -12.60 8.74
C ILE A 4 12.64 -11.74 9.52
N GLY A 5 12.35 -12.10 10.75
CA GLY A 5 11.39 -11.42 11.59
C GLY A 5 11.67 -11.64 13.07
N ASP A 6 11.19 -10.76 13.91
CA ASP A 6 11.37 -10.83 15.36
C ASP A 6 10.03 -10.85 16.09
N TYR A 7 9.85 -11.85 16.94
CA TYR A 7 8.68 -11.98 17.84
C TYR A 7 8.99 -11.53 19.26
N ASP A 8 10.23 -11.78 19.70
CA ASP A 8 10.58 -11.73 21.11
C ASP A 8 11.08 -10.34 21.54
N ASN A 9 11.68 -9.61 20.61
CA ASN A 9 12.25 -8.28 20.87
C ASN A 9 11.86 -7.30 19.74
N PRO A 10 10.57 -6.98 19.60
CA PRO A 10 10.16 -5.97 18.63
C PRO A 10 10.69 -4.61 19.07
N GLY A 11 10.96 -3.74 18.11
CA GLY A 11 11.25 -2.33 18.36
C GLY A 11 10.03 -1.57 18.89
N PHE A 12 10.20 -0.26 19.06
CA PHE A 12 9.17 0.62 19.63
C PHE A 12 8.68 1.69 18.66
N ASP A 13 9.28 1.78 17.48
CA ASP A 13 8.87 2.70 16.44
C ASP A 13 8.03 2.00 15.36
N ASP A 14 7.45 2.79 14.47
CA ASP A 14 6.57 2.28 13.41
C ASP A 14 7.25 1.27 12.47
N LEU A 15 8.56 1.31 12.31
CA LEU A 15 9.30 0.45 11.38
C LEU A 15 9.73 -0.90 12.00
N THR A 16 9.84 -0.96 13.32
CA THR A 16 10.42 -2.13 14.00
C THR A 16 9.48 -2.79 14.97
N MET A 17 8.30 -2.20 15.24
CA MET A 17 7.33 -2.74 16.16
C MET A 17 6.54 -3.91 15.55
N SER A 18 6.26 -4.91 16.37
CA SER A 18 5.29 -5.95 16.02
C SER A 18 3.87 -5.42 16.08
N LEU A 19 3.03 -5.79 15.12
CA LEU A 19 1.60 -5.47 15.12
C LEU A 19 0.80 -6.61 15.74
N ALA A 20 0.17 -6.34 16.87
CA ALA A 20 -0.61 -7.33 17.62
C ALA A 20 0.21 -8.62 17.88
N PHE A 21 -0.14 -9.70 17.22
CA PHE A 21 0.53 -11.00 17.30
C PHE A 21 1.38 -11.33 16.06
N LEU A 22 1.56 -10.39 15.15
CA LEU A 22 2.39 -10.55 13.95
C LEU A 22 3.81 -10.08 14.24
N PRO A 23 4.83 -10.83 13.82
CA PRO A 23 6.22 -10.37 13.97
C PRO A 23 6.49 -9.21 13.04
N ASP A 24 7.41 -8.36 13.43
CA ASP A 24 8.05 -7.47 12.49
C ASP A 24 8.86 -8.26 11.46
N LEU A 25 8.70 -7.97 10.17
CA LEU A 25 9.54 -8.50 9.11
C LEU A 25 10.70 -7.53 8.88
N LYS A 26 11.92 -8.00 9.03
CA LYS A 26 13.15 -7.19 8.94
C LYS A 26 13.42 -6.69 7.51
N THR A 27 12.54 -5.84 7.03
CA THR A 27 12.65 -5.22 5.70
C THR A 27 13.78 -4.19 5.62
N GLU A 28 14.21 -3.67 6.76
CA GLU A 28 15.39 -2.80 6.92
C GLU A 28 16.72 -3.55 6.76
N SER A 29 16.71 -4.87 6.94
CA SER A 29 17.94 -5.67 6.94
C SER A 29 18.62 -5.67 5.58
N THR A 30 19.92 -5.38 5.57
CA THR A 30 20.81 -5.51 4.41
C THR A 30 21.52 -6.87 4.35
N THR A 31 21.28 -7.73 5.34
CA THR A 31 21.88 -9.07 5.40
C THR A 31 21.07 -10.04 4.57
N PRO A 32 21.69 -10.76 3.63
CA PRO A 32 21.01 -11.80 2.86
C PRO A 32 20.38 -12.86 3.77
N SER A 33 19.17 -13.27 3.43
CA SER A 33 18.44 -14.32 4.14
C SER A 33 18.10 -15.47 3.19
N GLY A 34 18.10 -16.70 3.70
CA GLY A 34 17.58 -17.82 2.93
C GLY A 34 16.07 -17.94 3.06
N LEU A 35 15.45 -18.74 2.18
CA LEU A 35 14.03 -19.04 2.29
C LEU A 35 13.70 -19.71 3.63
N PRO A 36 12.56 -19.37 4.25
CA PRO A 36 12.00 -20.12 5.36
C PRO A 36 11.84 -21.60 5.02
N ASN A 37 12.01 -22.48 6.01
CA ASN A 37 11.87 -23.92 5.81
C ASN A 37 10.51 -24.33 5.23
N PHE A 38 9.45 -23.59 5.57
CA PHE A 38 8.13 -23.77 4.99
C PHE A 38 8.17 -23.82 3.45
N TYR A 39 8.81 -22.84 2.83
CA TYR A 39 8.90 -22.77 1.36
C TYR A 39 9.82 -23.82 0.76
N ARG A 40 10.81 -24.31 1.52
CA ARG A 40 11.72 -25.37 1.05
C ARG A 40 11.06 -26.74 0.99
N HIS A 41 10.09 -27.00 1.86
CA HIS A 41 9.47 -28.31 2.02
C HIS A 41 8.05 -28.39 1.44
N LYS A 42 7.48 -27.28 1.01
CA LYS A 42 6.17 -27.24 0.39
C LYS A 42 6.30 -27.26 -1.14
N PRO A 43 6.02 -28.39 -1.83
CA PRO A 43 6.35 -28.58 -3.24
C PRO A 43 5.50 -27.74 -4.20
N ASP A 44 4.34 -27.27 -3.75
CA ASP A 44 3.40 -26.46 -4.55
C ASP A 44 3.70 -24.97 -4.52
N THR A 45 4.75 -24.53 -3.82
CA THR A 45 5.22 -23.17 -3.89
C THR A 45 6.18 -22.99 -5.06
N ARG A 46 6.16 -21.80 -5.71
CA ARG A 46 7.14 -21.42 -6.71
C ARG A 46 8.35 -20.70 -6.12
N ALA A 47 8.40 -20.58 -4.79
CA ALA A 47 9.46 -19.87 -4.11
C ALA A 47 10.80 -20.58 -4.30
N LYS A 48 11.79 -19.81 -4.76
CA LYS A 48 13.17 -20.29 -4.95
C LYS A 48 14.12 -19.43 -4.13
N ALA A 49 15.15 -20.07 -3.57
CA ALA A 49 16.24 -19.33 -2.96
C ALA A 49 17.00 -18.55 -4.03
N ILE A 50 17.22 -17.27 -3.79
CA ILE A 50 18.00 -16.39 -4.65
C ILE A 50 19.15 -15.89 -3.81
N ASP A 51 20.37 -16.09 -4.31
CA ASP A 51 21.57 -15.69 -3.60
C ASP A 51 21.64 -14.17 -3.44
N GLY A 52 22.07 -13.73 -2.28
CA GLY A 52 22.19 -12.30 -1.96
C GLY A 52 20.87 -11.58 -1.59
N TYR A 53 19.71 -12.23 -1.68
CA TYR A 53 18.43 -11.57 -1.37
C TYR A 53 18.21 -11.38 0.13
N THR A 54 17.83 -10.17 0.48
CA THR A 54 17.33 -9.78 1.81
C THR A 54 15.84 -10.11 1.95
N PRO A 55 15.23 -10.05 3.15
CA PRO A 55 13.77 -10.20 3.31
C PRO A 55 12.98 -9.26 2.41
N ARG A 56 13.38 -8.00 2.31
CA ARG A 56 12.75 -7.00 1.44
C ARG A 56 12.84 -7.38 -0.04
N ASP A 57 13.99 -7.89 -0.49
CA ASP A 57 14.15 -8.29 -1.89
C ASP A 57 13.22 -9.45 -2.26
N TYR A 58 13.03 -10.42 -1.36
CA TYR A 58 12.05 -11.47 -1.60
C TYR A 58 10.63 -10.94 -1.69
N LEU A 59 10.21 -10.05 -0.78
CA LEU A 59 8.86 -9.48 -0.77
C LEU A 59 8.58 -8.68 -2.06
N THR A 60 9.46 -7.77 -2.42
CA THR A 60 9.28 -6.95 -3.62
C THR A 60 9.34 -7.79 -4.90
N HIS A 61 10.22 -8.78 -4.94
CA HIS A 61 10.31 -9.73 -6.05
C HIS A 61 9.00 -10.53 -6.20
N TRP A 62 8.47 -11.13 -5.15
CA TRP A 62 7.25 -11.93 -5.23
C TRP A 62 6.03 -11.10 -5.60
N LEU A 63 5.89 -9.91 -5.04
CA LEU A 63 4.80 -9.01 -5.39
C LEU A 63 4.88 -8.56 -6.86
N SER A 64 6.07 -8.22 -7.34
CA SER A 64 6.25 -7.84 -8.75
C SER A 64 6.07 -9.02 -9.72
N GLN A 65 6.28 -10.29 -9.30
CA GLN A 65 5.96 -11.45 -10.12
C GLN A 65 4.46 -11.61 -10.38
N TRP A 66 3.58 -11.25 -9.44
CA TRP A 66 2.14 -11.20 -9.68
C TRP A 66 1.77 -10.21 -10.77
N VAL A 67 2.41 -9.04 -10.76
CA VAL A 67 2.23 -8.04 -11.83
C VAL A 67 2.71 -8.60 -13.18
N ARG A 68 3.89 -9.22 -13.19
CA ARG A 68 4.50 -9.79 -14.40
C ARG A 68 3.68 -10.93 -15.02
N GLU A 69 3.07 -11.75 -14.18
CA GLU A 69 2.33 -12.93 -14.63
C GLU A 69 0.90 -12.57 -15.06
N TYR A 70 0.24 -11.68 -14.32
CA TYR A 70 -1.19 -11.41 -14.49
C TYR A 70 -1.54 -10.01 -14.99
N GLY A 71 -0.58 -9.11 -15.11
CA GLY A 71 -0.82 -7.74 -15.57
C GLY A 71 -1.65 -6.91 -14.57
N ILE A 72 -1.35 -7.06 -13.28
CA ILE A 72 -2.01 -6.29 -12.23
C ILE A 72 -1.61 -4.83 -12.37
N ASP A 73 -2.58 -3.93 -12.50
CA ASP A 73 -2.36 -2.50 -12.76
C ASP A 73 -1.94 -1.69 -11.54
N GLY A 74 -2.18 -2.18 -10.33
CA GLY A 74 -1.80 -1.46 -9.13
C GLY A 74 -2.01 -2.23 -7.83
N PHE A 75 -1.49 -1.66 -6.74
CA PHE A 75 -1.67 -2.16 -5.38
C PHE A 75 -2.29 -1.13 -4.46
N ARG A 76 -3.22 -1.58 -3.63
CA ARG A 76 -3.51 -0.95 -2.34
C ARG A 76 -2.54 -1.52 -1.32
N VAL A 77 -1.76 -0.67 -0.70
CA VAL A 77 -0.74 -1.04 0.27
C VAL A 77 -1.28 -0.75 1.67
N ASP A 78 -1.44 -1.80 2.44
CA ASP A 78 -1.84 -1.75 3.84
C ASP A 78 -0.67 -1.30 4.72
N THR A 79 -0.95 -0.58 5.79
CA THR A 79 0.02 -0.24 6.85
C THR A 79 1.37 0.27 6.34
N ALA A 80 1.36 1.18 5.35
CA ALA A 80 2.58 1.65 4.67
C ALA A 80 3.66 2.20 5.61
N LYS A 81 3.28 2.67 6.80
CA LYS A 81 4.20 3.22 7.79
C LYS A 81 5.13 2.19 8.45
N HIS A 82 4.83 0.90 8.30
CA HIS A 82 5.60 -0.18 8.91
C HIS A 82 6.67 -0.78 8.00
N VAL A 83 6.94 -0.16 6.86
CA VAL A 83 8.03 -0.54 5.95
C VAL A 83 8.78 0.71 5.51
N GLU A 84 10.08 0.59 5.33
CA GLU A 84 10.96 1.68 4.93
C GLU A 84 10.55 2.25 3.56
N LEU A 85 10.63 3.57 3.42
CA LEU A 85 10.33 4.27 2.17
C LEU A 85 11.12 3.71 0.97
N ALA A 86 12.37 3.30 1.18
CA ALA A 86 13.17 2.67 0.14
C ALA A 86 12.60 1.32 -0.33
N GLY A 87 11.90 0.58 0.54
CA GLY A 87 11.20 -0.65 0.18
C GLY A 87 10.03 -0.40 -0.76
N TRP A 88 9.27 0.66 -0.50
CA TRP A 88 8.16 1.06 -1.37
C TRP A 88 8.64 1.54 -2.75
N GLN A 89 9.72 2.31 -2.78
CA GLN A 89 10.33 2.72 -4.06
C GLN A 89 10.79 1.49 -4.85
N GLN A 90 11.47 0.55 -4.21
CA GLN A 90 11.92 -0.69 -4.84
C GLN A 90 10.74 -1.50 -5.42
N LEU A 91 9.64 -1.62 -4.67
CA LEU A 91 8.43 -2.30 -5.14
C LEU A 91 7.82 -1.57 -6.35
N LYS A 92 7.70 -0.24 -6.27
CA LYS A 92 7.14 0.59 -7.36
C LYS A 92 7.93 0.39 -8.65
N ASP A 93 9.26 0.45 -8.57
CA ASP A 93 10.14 0.32 -9.74
C ASP A 93 10.01 -1.08 -10.36
N GLN A 94 10.10 -2.15 -9.56
CA GLN A 94 9.99 -3.52 -10.03
C GLN A 94 8.60 -3.83 -10.61
N ALA A 95 7.53 -3.35 -9.97
CA ALA A 95 6.17 -3.56 -10.43
C ALA A 95 5.86 -2.76 -11.70
N SER A 96 6.38 -1.54 -11.82
CA SER A 96 6.25 -0.72 -13.03
C SER A 96 6.92 -1.38 -14.23
N ASP A 97 8.13 -1.89 -14.06
CA ASP A 97 8.85 -2.63 -15.11
C ASP A 97 8.11 -3.93 -15.48
N ALA A 98 7.57 -4.63 -14.48
CA ALA A 98 6.80 -5.84 -14.68
C ALA A 98 5.52 -5.58 -15.49
N LEU A 99 4.74 -4.54 -15.16
CA LEU A 99 3.53 -4.17 -15.87
C LEU A 99 3.83 -3.71 -17.30
N LYS A 100 4.86 -2.89 -17.48
CA LYS A 100 5.29 -2.46 -18.80
C LYS A 100 5.65 -3.64 -19.70
N ALA A 101 6.38 -4.61 -19.16
CA ALA A 101 6.74 -5.82 -19.89
C ALA A 101 5.51 -6.68 -20.20
N TRP A 102 4.56 -6.80 -19.25
CA TRP A 102 3.33 -7.55 -19.47
C TRP A 102 2.45 -6.91 -20.55
N LYS A 103 2.25 -5.57 -20.50
CA LYS A 103 1.47 -4.83 -21.50
C LYS A 103 2.08 -4.95 -22.90
N ALA A 104 3.39 -4.93 -23.01
CA ALA A 104 4.09 -5.12 -24.28
C ALA A 104 3.93 -6.54 -24.84
N ALA A 105 3.91 -7.56 -23.98
CA ALA A 105 3.74 -8.96 -24.38
C ALA A 105 2.28 -9.37 -24.62
N ASN A 106 1.31 -8.58 -24.15
CA ASN A 106 -0.12 -8.88 -24.24
C ASN A 106 -0.93 -7.68 -24.77
N PRO A 107 -0.62 -7.18 -25.97
CA PRO A 107 -1.27 -5.98 -26.52
C PRO A 107 -2.79 -6.15 -26.69
N GLU A 108 -3.26 -7.38 -26.87
CA GLU A 108 -4.68 -7.71 -27.03
C GLU A 108 -5.45 -7.79 -25.69
N LYS A 109 -4.74 -7.84 -24.56
CA LYS A 109 -5.36 -7.96 -23.23
C LYS A 109 -5.29 -6.67 -22.42
N LYS A 110 -4.34 -5.80 -22.75
CA LYS A 110 -4.23 -4.51 -22.05
C LYS A 110 -5.42 -3.62 -22.42
N LEU A 111 -5.96 -2.91 -21.43
CA LEU A 111 -7.04 -1.94 -21.64
C LEU A 111 -6.49 -0.54 -22.00
N ASP A 112 -5.32 -0.21 -21.51
CA ASP A 112 -4.66 1.08 -21.70
C ASP A 112 -3.12 0.96 -21.56
N ASP A 113 -2.44 2.09 -21.63
CA ASP A 113 -1.00 2.21 -21.37
C ASP A 113 -0.68 2.94 -20.05
N ALA A 114 -1.65 3.03 -19.12
CA ALA A 114 -1.43 3.65 -17.82
C ALA A 114 -0.30 2.97 -17.05
N PRO A 115 0.53 3.73 -16.32
CA PRO A 115 1.59 3.17 -15.51
C PRO A 115 1.04 2.41 -14.29
N PHE A 116 1.88 1.59 -13.67
CA PHE A 116 1.55 0.90 -12.44
C PHE A 116 1.20 1.90 -11.33
N TRP A 117 0.10 1.67 -10.61
CA TRP A 117 -0.42 2.57 -9.58
C TRP A 117 -0.25 2.00 -8.17
N MET A 118 0.18 2.83 -7.22
CA MET A 118 0.21 2.47 -5.81
C MET A 118 -0.58 3.47 -4.96
N THR A 119 -1.54 2.96 -4.20
CA THR A 119 -2.25 3.72 -3.17
C THR A 119 -1.87 3.19 -1.79
N GLY A 120 -1.37 4.05 -0.91
CA GLY A 120 -0.92 3.67 0.43
C GLY A 120 -1.94 3.95 1.51
N GLU A 121 -2.02 3.04 2.47
CA GLU A 121 -2.69 3.27 3.74
C GLU A 121 -1.64 3.59 4.82
N SER A 122 -1.77 4.75 5.45
CA SER A 122 -1.04 5.11 6.66
C SER A 122 -2.04 5.74 7.61
N TRP A 123 -2.34 5.05 8.69
CA TRP A 123 -3.39 5.46 9.63
C TRP A 123 -3.24 6.92 10.06
N GLY A 124 -4.31 7.70 9.88
CA GLY A 124 -4.34 9.13 10.20
C GLY A 124 -3.73 10.04 9.12
N HIS A 125 -3.31 9.50 7.97
CA HIS A 125 -2.88 10.33 6.84
C HIS A 125 -4.07 11.08 6.25
N GLY A 126 -3.93 12.39 6.12
CA GLY A 126 -4.94 13.26 5.53
C GLY A 126 -4.50 13.85 4.20
N VAL A 127 -5.03 15.04 3.89
CA VAL A 127 -4.68 15.78 2.67
C VAL A 127 -3.35 16.52 2.88
N MET A 128 -2.27 15.80 2.69
CA MET A 128 -0.90 16.31 2.77
C MET A 128 0.02 15.60 1.79
N GLN A 129 1.01 16.31 1.26
CA GLN A 129 2.06 15.72 0.43
C GLN A 129 3.21 15.25 1.31
N SER A 130 3.16 13.99 1.72
CA SER A 130 4.18 13.34 2.55
C SER A 130 5.30 12.74 1.71
N ASP A 131 6.32 12.19 2.39
CA ASP A 131 7.46 11.54 1.72
C ASP A 131 7.07 10.26 0.97
N TYR A 132 5.91 9.66 1.26
CA TYR A 132 5.39 8.52 0.50
C TYR A 132 5.29 8.83 -1.00
N TYR A 133 4.87 10.04 -1.37
CA TYR A 133 4.76 10.45 -2.78
C TYR A 133 6.09 10.51 -3.52
N ARG A 134 7.19 10.68 -2.79
CA ARG A 134 8.54 10.65 -3.37
C ARG A 134 9.12 9.24 -3.44
N HIS A 135 8.43 8.26 -2.85
CA HIS A 135 8.88 6.89 -2.73
C HIS A 135 7.86 5.88 -3.30
N GLY A 136 7.25 6.26 -4.43
CA GLY A 136 6.49 5.35 -5.27
C GLY A 136 4.98 5.36 -5.10
N PHE A 137 4.43 6.09 -4.12
CA PHE A 137 2.98 6.20 -3.99
C PHE A 137 2.41 7.29 -4.88
N ASP A 138 1.37 6.96 -5.62
CA ASP A 138 0.61 7.87 -6.47
C ASP A 138 -0.54 8.54 -5.70
N ALA A 139 -1.02 7.88 -4.65
CA ALA A 139 -2.04 8.40 -3.75
C ALA A 139 -1.88 7.82 -2.34
N MET A 140 -2.37 8.55 -1.34
CA MET A 140 -2.54 8.06 0.02
C MET A 140 -4.02 8.07 0.39
N ILE A 141 -4.44 7.11 1.23
CA ILE A 141 -5.81 7.09 1.77
C ILE A 141 -6.01 8.32 2.65
N ASN A 142 -7.11 9.03 2.41
CA ASN A 142 -7.47 10.26 3.10
C ASN A 142 -8.46 9.97 4.25
N PHE A 143 -7.93 9.80 5.45
CA PHE A 143 -8.74 9.57 6.66
C PHE A 143 -9.53 10.81 7.09
N ASP A 144 -9.03 12.02 6.81
CA ASP A 144 -9.71 13.26 7.15
C ASP A 144 -11.08 13.36 6.49
N TYR A 145 -11.21 12.87 5.24
CA TYR A 145 -12.46 13.00 4.49
C TYR A 145 -13.60 12.23 5.12
N GLN A 146 -13.39 10.98 5.56
CA GLN A 146 -14.42 10.18 6.20
C GLN A 146 -14.93 10.87 7.47
N GLU A 147 -14.02 11.39 8.29
CA GLU A 147 -14.38 12.07 9.52
C GLU A 147 -15.18 13.35 9.25
N GLN A 148 -14.76 14.13 8.27
CA GLN A 148 -15.46 15.35 7.87
C GLN A 148 -16.81 15.03 7.22
N ALA A 149 -16.88 14.08 6.31
CA ALA A 149 -18.14 13.66 5.67
C ALA A 149 -19.14 13.13 6.70
N ALA A 150 -18.71 12.39 7.71
CA ALA A 150 -19.59 11.92 8.79
C ALA A 150 -20.22 13.07 9.60
N LYS A 151 -19.50 14.17 9.79
CA LYS A 151 -20.00 15.39 10.46
C LYS A 151 -20.88 16.21 9.52
N ALA A 152 -20.58 16.24 8.24
CA ALA A 152 -21.19 17.08 7.25
C ALA A 152 -22.57 16.59 6.77
N VAL A 153 -22.96 15.36 7.13
CA VAL A 153 -24.35 14.85 6.87
C VAL A 153 -25.41 15.76 7.52
N ASP A 154 -25.04 16.47 8.58
CA ASP A 154 -25.93 17.41 9.27
C ASP A 154 -25.81 18.86 8.74
N CYS A 155 -24.78 19.17 7.94
CA CYS A 155 -24.56 20.52 7.39
C CYS A 155 -23.89 20.48 6.02
N LEU A 156 -24.66 20.68 4.93
CA LEU A 156 -24.14 20.70 3.55
C LEU A 156 -23.07 21.78 3.29
N ALA A 157 -23.13 22.91 4.01
CA ALA A 157 -22.15 23.98 3.87
C ALA A 157 -20.72 23.54 4.28
N ASP A 158 -20.60 22.61 5.21
CA ASP A 158 -19.31 22.10 5.66
C ASP A 158 -18.68 21.16 4.62
N ILE A 159 -19.50 20.50 3.81
CA ILE A 159 -19.03 19.68 2.68
C ILE A 159 -18.39 20.56 1.61
N ASP A 160 -19.05 21.61 1.20
CA ASP A 160 -18.51 22.55 0.20
C ASP A 160 -17.19 23.13 0.67
N LEU A 161 -17.10 23.54 1.93
CA LEU A 161 -15.86 24.07 2.50
C LEU A 161 -14.76 23.03 2.50
N THR A 162 -15.07 21.78 2.87
CA THR A 162 -14.11 20.66 2.87
C THR A 162 -13.61 20.38 1.45
N TRP A 163 -14.51 20.34 0.46
CA TRP A 163 -14.15 20.18 -0.95
C TRP A 163 -13.27 21.31 -1.48
N GLN A 164 -13.58 22.56 -1.16
CA GLN A 164 -12.77 23.72 -1.55
C GLN A 164 -11.36 23.63 -0.95
N GLN A 165 -11.24 23.34 0.33
CA GLN A 165 -9.95 23.18 1.02
C GLN A 165 -9.15 22.00 0.45
N MET A 166 -9.80 20.89 0.10
CA MET A 166 -9.15 19.79 -0.58
C MET A 166 -8.67 20.17 -1.98
N ALA A 167 -9.51 20.83 -2.77
CA ALA A 167 -9.17 21.24 -4.12
C ALA A 167 -7.96 22.21 -4.16
N GLU A 168 -7.85 23.11 -3.18
CA GLU A 168 -6.70 23.98 -3.04
C GLU A 168 -5.40 23.23 -2.74
N LYS A 169 -5.46 22.17 -1.92
CA LYS A 169 -4.30 21.36 -1.54
C LYS A 169 -3.91 20.34 -2.59
N LEU A 170 -4.88 19.78 -3.33
CA LEU A 170 -4.71 18.68 -4.27
C LEU A 170 -4.23 19.09 -5.67
N GLN A 171 -3.54 20.20 -5.81
CA GLN A 171 -3.08 20.69 -7.13
C GLN A 171 -1.96 19.85 -7.75
N SER A 172 -1.20 19.10 -6.96
CA SER A 172 -0.01 18.39 -7.42
C SER A 172 0.11 16.94 -6.96
N PHE A 173 -0.86 16.40 -6.22
CA PHE A 173 -0.87 15.03 -5.74
C PHE A 173 -2.29 14.50 -5.58
N ASN A 174 -2.45 13.20 -5.45
CA ASN A 174 -3.74 12.55 -5.33
C ASN A 174 -3.93 11.95 -3.93
N VAL A 175 -5.18 11.89 -3.49
CA VAL A 175 -5.60 11.12 -2.32
C VAL A 175 -6.77 10.22 -2.68
N LEU A 176 -6.91 9.11 -1.98
CA LEU A 176 -8.09 8.25 -2.06
C LEU A 176 -9.03 8.60 -0.91
N SER A 177 -10.03 9.42 -1.19
CA SER A 177 -11.11 9.74 -0.24
C SER A 177 -12.14 8.63 -0.22
N TYR A 178 -12.72 8.35 0.95
CA TYR A 178 -13.73 7.31 1.13
C TYR A 178 -14.75 7.72 2.20
N LEU A 179 -15.97 7.18 2.09
CA LEU A 179 -17.06 7.41 3.06
C LEU A 179 -17.14 6.32 4.13
N SER A 180 -16.67 5.13 3.80
CA SER A 180 -16.82 3.95 4.62
C SER A 180 -15.64 3.00 4.41
N SER A 181 -15.15 2.40 5.48
CA SER A 181 -14.13 1.36 5.43
C SER A 181 -14.32 0.34 6.55
N HIS A 182 -13.73 -0.84 6.37
CA HIS A 182 -13.74 -1.91 7.37
C HIS A 182 -12.95 -1.57 8.65
N ASP A 183 -12.00 -0.63 8.56
CA ASP A 183 -11.14 -0.22 9.68
C ASP A 183 -11.78 0.87 10.55
N THR A 184 -12.76 1.58 10.02
CA THR A 184 -13.42 2.67 10.73
C THR A 184 -14.91 2.36 10.93
N ARG A 185 -15.76 2.79 10.00
CA ARG A 185 -17.20 2.58 10.06
C ARG A 185 -17.73 2.20 8.69
N LEU A 186 -18.44 1.08 8.62
CA LEU A 186 -19.22 0.73 7.43
C LEU A 186 -20.50 1.57 7.40
N LEU A 187 -20.96 1.94 6.20
CA LEU A 187 -22.26 2.56 6.01
C LEU A 187 -23.35 1.61 6.51
N ARG A 188 -24.31 2.16 7.26
CA ARG A 188 -25.45 1.42 7.77
C ARG A 188 -26.69 1.76 6.93
N GLU A 189 -27.67 0.88 6.99
CA GLU A 189 -29.01 1.18 6.49
C GLU A 189 -29.51 2.48 7.14
N GLY A 190 -29.84 3.50 6.36
CA GLY A 190 -30.17 4.84 6.84
C GLY A 190 -29.09 5.91 6.65
N ASP A 191 -27.84 5.54 6.39
CA ASP A 191 -26.77 6.48 6.01
C ASP A 191 -26.85 6.89 4.51
N GLN A 192 -28.06 6.81 3.91
CA GLN A 192 -28.29 7.08 2.48
C GLN A 192 -27.82 8.47 2.07
N ARG A 193 -27.96 9.48 2.92
CA ARG A 193 -27.49 10.84 2.63
C ARG A 193 -25.99 10.95 2.41
N ALA A 194 -25.19 10.12 3.10
CA ALA A 194 -23.75 10.09 2.90
C ALA A 194 -23.32 9.43 1.58
N ALA A 195 -24.20 8.63 0.98
CA ALA A 195 -23.98 7.99 -0.31
C ALA A 195 -24.47 8.83 -1.50
N GLU A 196 -25.31 9.84 -1.23
CA GLU A 196 -25.84 10.77 -2.23
C GLU A 196 -24.98 12.03 -2.39
N LEU A 197 -23.96 12.19 -1.54
CA LEU A 197 -23.00 13.29 -1.54
C LEU A 197 -21.70 12.89 -2.25
#